data_ca8609eb84cd12edfd804f95982345f5
#
_entry.id   ca8609eb84cd12edfd804f95982345f5
#
_cell.length_a   1.000
_cell.length_b   1.000
_cell.length_c   1.000
_cell.angle_alpha   90.00
_cell.angle_beta   90.00
_cell.angle_gamma   90.00
#
_symmetry.space_group_name_H-M   'P 1'
#
loop_
_entity.id
_entity.type
_entity.pdbx_description
1 polymer ?
#
loop_
_entity_poly.entity_id
_entity_poly.type
_entity_poly.pdbx_seq_one_letter_code
_entity_poly.pdbx_strand_id
1 'polypeptide(L)'
;MKTDASQSSSSDEQLVEAARREDMGAFEELVARHRDKIYARAFSMMRNEDEAVDLSQEAWVKSWQRLNQFHGESSFGTWVTRIVINLCLDQLRKRKRQRTESIEEMDEETGGVERQMPAVTVNPSFFFDLLIFITCRIPFIFHGPNIAAGGLL
;
A
#
# COMPACT_ATOMS: atom_id res chain seq x y z
N MET A 1 11.57 -36.69 -22.09
CA MET A 1 10.72 -35.59 -22.55
C MET A 1 10.57 -34.61 -21.38
N LYS A 2 11.35 -33.53 -21.41
CA LYS A 2 11.24 -32.45 -20.43
C LYS A 2 10.14 -31.50 -20.93
N THR A 3 9.03 -31.47 -20.23
CA THR A 3 8.01 -30.41 -20.42
C THR A 3 8.55 -29.15 -19.78
N ASP A 4 9.11 -28.26 -20.59
CA ASP A 4 9.39 -26.89 -20.25
C ASP A 4 8.04 -26.17 -20.02
N ALA A 5 7.63 -26.11 -18.75
CA ALA A 5 6.63 -25.17 -18.31
C ALA A 5 7.31 -23.80 -18.14
N SER A 6 7.69 -23.19 -19.27
CA SER A 6 7.97 -21.76 -19.30
C SER A 6 6.64 -21.03 -19.13
N GLN A 7 6.21 -20.89 -17.87
CA GLN A 7 5.24 -19.86 -17.51
C GLN A 7 5.91 -18.54 -17.86
N SER A 8 5.52 -17.97 -19.00
CA SER A 8 5.85 -16.61 -19.37
C SER A 8 5.17 -15.69 -18.35
N SER A 9 5.87 -15.37 -17.27
CA SER A 9 5.40 -14.35 -16.35
C SER A 9 5.29 -13.06 -17.14
N SER A 10 4.06 -12.55 -17.28
CA SER A 10 3.83 -11.26 -17.93
C SER A 10 4.72 -10.20 -17.31
N SER A 11 5.26 -9.30 -18.12
CA SER A 11 6.06 -8.19 -17.59
C SER A 11 5.18 -7.26 -16.76
N ASP A 12 5.78 -6.49 -15.85
CA ASP A 12 5.01 -5.51 -15.06
C ASP A 12 4.28 -4.50 -15.97
N GLU A 13 4.86 -4.14 -17.12
CA GLU A 13 4.24 -3.24 -18.09
C GLU A 13 2.97 -3.85 -18.71
N GLN A 14 3.01 -5.13 -19.04
CA GLN A 14 1.83 -5.86 -19.57
C GLN A 14 0.74 -5.95 -18.52
N LEU A 15 1.10 -6.22 -17.27
CA LEU A 15 0.15 -6.25 -16.16
C LEU A 15 -0.46 -4.88 -15.86
N VAL A 16 0.34 -3.82 -15.91
CA VAL A 16 -0.15 -2.44 -15.76
C VAL A 16 -1.16 -2.11 -16.87
N GLU A 17 -0.86 -2.48 -18.10
CA GLU A 17 -1.76 -2.21 -19.24
C GLU A 17 -3.06 -3.01 -19.14
N ALA A 18 -3.02 -4.26 -18.67
CA ALA A 18 -4.21 -5.04 -18.39
C ALA A 18 -5.02 -4.45 -17.22
N ALA A 19 -4.35 -4.08 -16.14
CA ALA A 19 -4.99 -3.47 -14.97
C ALA A 19 -5.66 -2.12 -15.29
N ARG A 20 -5.14 -1.33 -16.23
CA ARG A 20 -5.78 -0.12 -16.74
C ARG A 20 -7.11 -0.40 -17.46
N ARG A 21 -7.29 -1.60 -17.98
CA ARG A 21 -8.55 -2.07 -18.58
C ARG A 21 -9.45 -2.74 -17.54
N GLU A 22 -9.23 -2.44 -16.26
CA GLU A 22 -10.00 -2.97 -15.14
C GLU A 22 -9.82 -4.47 -14.90
N ASP A 23 -8.73 -5.08 -15.43
CA ASP A 23 -8.35 -6.44 -15.08
C ASP A 23 -7.75 -6.46 -13.67
N MET A 24 -8.61 -6.83 -12.71
CA MET A 24 -8.25 -6.93 -11.31
C MET A 24 -7.20 -8.02 -11.07
N GLY A 25 -7.23 -9.14 -11.82
CA GLY A 25 -6.26 -10.22 -11.71
C GLY A 25 -4.83 -9.77 -12.06
N ALA A 26 -4.71 -8.91 -13.08
CA ALA A 26 -3.42 -8.31 -13.42
C ALA A 26 -2.88 -7.40 -12.31
N PHE A 27 -3.75 -6.64 -11.66
CA PHE A 27 -3.33 -5.81 -10.52
C PHE A 27 -2.97 -6.66 -9.29
N GLU A 28 -3.71 -7.74 -9.01
CA GLU A 28 -3.39 -8.69 -7.94
C GLU A 28 -1.99 -9.27 -8.11
N GLU A 29 -1.61 -9.62 -9.32
CA GLU A 29 -0.28 -10.12 -9.64
C GLU A 29 0.80 -9.07 -9.38
N LEU A 30 0.57 -7.80 -9.75
CA LEU A 30 1.47 -6.68 -9.42
C LEU A 30 1.62 -6.51 -7.90
N VAL A 31 0.53 -6.59 -7.15
CA VAL A 31 0.56 -6.54 -5.68
C VAL A 31 1.38 -7.71 -5.15
N ALA A 32 1.14 -8.94 -5.61
CA ALA A 32 1.84 -10.13 -5.16
C ALA A 32 3.36 -10.03 -5.35
N ARG A 33 3.81 -9.44 -6.47
CA ARG A 33 5.23 -9.26 -6.78
C ARG A 33 5.93 -8.21 -5.93
N HIS A 34 5.23 -7.15 -5.56
CA HIS A 34 5.85 -5.96 -4.96
C HIS A 34 5.51 -5.74 -3.49
N ARG A 35 4.54 -6.47 -2.91
CA ARG A 35 4.03 -6.26 -1.55
C ARG A 35 5.12 -6.26 -0.47
N ASP A 36 6.03 -7.23 -0.52
CA ASP A 36 7.08 -7.38 0.50
C ASP A 36 8.02 -6.18 0.51
N LYS A 37 8.36 -5.67 -0.68
CA LYS A 37 9.19 -4.48 -0.83
C LYS A 37 8.49 -3.22 -0.32
N ILE A 38 7.20 -3.07 -0.60
CA ILE A 38 6.40 -1.92 -0.16
C ILE A 38 6.23 -1.95 1.36
N TYR A 39 5.88 -3.11 1.93
CA TYR A 39 5.80 -3.29 3.38
C TYR A 39 7.13 -3.01 4.08
N ALA A 40 8.23 -3.60 3.59
CA ALA A 40 9.56 -3.38 4.17
C ALA A 40 9.94 -1.89 4.17
N ARG A 41 9.55 -1.15 3.14
CA ARG A 41 9.77 0.30 3.08
C ARG A 41 8.95 1.03 4.14
N ALA A 42 7.66 0.74 4.25
CA ALA A 42 6.79 1.34 5.27
C ALA A 42 7.33 1.04 6.68
N PHE A 43 7.65 -0.23 6.96
CA PHE A 43 8.19 -0.64 8.25
C PHE A 43 9.52 0.03 8.60
N SER A 44 10.41 0.21 7.62
CA SER A 44 11.69 0.90 7.82
C SER A 44 11.52 2.35 8.29
N MET A 45 10.42 3.00 7.89
CA MET A 45 10.14 4.40 8.22
C MET A 45 9.31 4.55 9.50
N MET A 46 8.31 3.69 9.70
CA MET A 46 7.37 3.80 10.79
C MET A 46 7.84 3.10 12.07
N ARG A 47 8.64 2.03 11.95
CA ARG A 47 9.10 1.18 13.07
C ARG A 47 7.95 0.62 13.93
N ASN A 48 6.77 0.52 13.34
CA ASN A 48 5.56 -0.03 13.92
C ASN A 48 4.90 -0.91 12.87
N GLU A 49 4.56 -2.15 13.25
CA GLU A 49 4.03 -3.16 12.33
C GLU A 49 2.63 -2.79 11.83
N ASP A 50 1.73 -2.43 12.75
CA ASP A 50 0.34 -2.10 12.42
C ASP A 50 0.28 -0.92 11.45
N GLU A 51 1.04 0.13 11.72
CA GLU A 51 1.11 1.29 10.83
C GLU A 51 1.78 0.98 9.49
N ALA A 52 2.78 0.10 9.47
CA ALA A 52 3.41 -0.32 8.22
C ALA A 52 2.43 -1.11 7.35
N VAL A 53 1.59 -1.96 7.95
CA VAL A 53 0.52 -2.68 7.26
C VAL A 53 -0.50 -1.70 6.71
N ASP A 54 -1.03 -0.80 7.53
CA ASP A 54 -2.06 0.17 7.14
C ASP A 54 -1.59 1.08 5.99
N LEU A 55 -0.40 1.65 6.11
CA LEU A 55 0.17 2.53 5.07
C LEU A 55 0.51 1.78 3.78
N SER A 56 0.90 0.50 3.88
CA SER A 56 1.11 -0.33 2.71
C SER A 56 -0.21 -0.62 1.98
N GLN A 57 -1.28 -0.91 2.71
CA GLN A 57 -2.61 -1.10 2.15
C GLN A 57 -3.11 0.19 1.48
N GLU A 58 -2.99 1.33 2.16
CA GLU A 58 -3.34 2.63 1.60
C GLU A 58 -2.54 2.95 0.33
N ALA A 59 -1.27 2.58 0.28
CA ALA A 59 -0.44 2.75 -0.92
C ALA A 59 -0.98 1.95 -2.10
N TRP A 60 -1.47 0.74 -1.89
CA TRP A 60 -2.09 -0.08 -2.94
C TRP A 60 -3.41 0.51 -3.44
N VAL A 61 -4.28 0.97 -2.53
CA VAL A 61 -5.50 1.68 -2.92
C VAL A 61 -5.19 2.91 -3.77
N LYS A 62 -4.23 3.73 -3.34
CA LYS A 62 -3.82 4.93 -4.08
C LYS A 62 -3.13 4.60 -5.40
N SER A 63 -2.37 3.51 -5.48
CA SER A 63 -1.75 3.08 -6.74
C SER A 63 -2.81 2.64 -7.76
N TRP A 64 -3.84 1.92 -7.35
CA TRP A 64 -4.97 1.59 -8.20
C TRP A 64 -5.69 2.84 -8.71
N GLN A 65 -6.08 3.73 -7.80
CA GLN A 65 -6.79 4.98 -8.15
C GLN A 65 -6.02 5.88 -9.12
N ARG A 66 -4.69 5.81 -9.06
CA ARG A 66 -3.78 6.64 -9.87
C ARG A 66 -3.08 5.87 -10.99
N LEU A 67 -3.51 4.65 -11.29
CA LEU A 67 -2.85 3.78 -12.25
C LEU A 67 -2.79 4.42 -13.65
N ASN A 68 -3.81 5.21 -14.02
CA ASN A 68 -3.84 5.96 -15.27
C ASN A 68 -2.81 7.10 -15.33
N GLN A 69 -2.28 7.53 -14.18
CA GLN A 69 -1.24 8.56 -14.08
C GLN A 69 0.18 7.98 -14.11
N PHE A 70 0.30 6.67 -14.11
CA PHE A 70 1.60 6.01 -14.25
C PHE A 70 2.03 6.01 -15.72
N HIS A 71 3.07 6.75 -16.08
CA HIS A 71 3.52 6.92 -17.46
C HIS A 71 4.73 6.05 -17.84
N GLY A 72 5.18 5.14 -16.94
CA GLY A 72 6.30 4.23 -17.21
C GLY A 72 7.69 4.88 -17.15
N GLU A 73 7.82 6.12 -16.67
CA GLU A 73 9.12 6.79 -16.48
C GLU A 73 10.03 6.08 -15.45
N SER A 74 9.45 5.24 -14.61
CA SER A 74 10.15 4.37 -13.66
C SER A 74 9.46 3.01 -13.62
N SER A 75 10.10 1.99 -13.02
CA SER A 75 9.42 0.73 -12.80
C SER A 75 8.18 0.91 -11.90
N PHE A 76 7.15 0.07 -12.11
CA PHE A 76 5.92 0.10 -11.32
C PHE A 76 6.21 0.03 -9.81
N GLY A 77 7.09 -0.91 -9.39
CA GLY A 77 7.48 -1.04 -7.99
C GLY A 77 8.15 0.22 -7.42
N THR A 78 8.91 0.96 -8.23
CA THR A 78 9.52 2.24 -7.82
C THR A 78 8.45 3.33 -7.66
N TRP A 79 7.49 3.38 -8.56
CA TRP A 79 6.39 4.34 -8.50
C TRP A 79 5.52 4.12 -7.24
N VAL A 80 5.12 2.88 -6.94
CA VAL A 80 4.37 2.55 -5.70
C VAL A 80 5.22 2.83 -4.46
N THR A 81 6.54 2.58 -4.52
CA THR A 81 7.44 2.92 -3.41
C THR A 81 7.43 4.41 -3.10
N ARG A 82 7.34 5.29 -4.09
CA ARG A 82 7.19 6.74 -3.87
C ARG A 82 5.86 7.08 -3.20
N ILE A 83 4.79 6.39 -3.55
CA ILE A 83 3.46 6.57 -2.92
C ILE A 83 3.54 6.24 -1.43
N VAL A 84 4.07 5.06 -1.06
CA VAL A 84 4.16 4.65 0.35
C VAL A 84 5.10 5.56 1.15
N ILE A 85 6.21 6.02 0.58
CA ILE A 85 7.10 6.98 1.24
C ILE A 85 6.37 8.28 1.58
N ASN A 86 5.59 8.83 0.64
CA ASN A 86 4.83 10.05 0.87
C ASN A 86 3.80 9.87 1.98
N LEU A 87 3.09 8.73 2.00
CA LEU A 87 2.14 8.39 3.08
C LEU A 87 2.84 8.33 4.45
N CYS A 88 3.99 7.66 4.52
CA CYS A 88 4.76 7.59 5.76
C CYS A 88 5.22 8.98 6.23
N LEU A 89 5.70 9.83 5.31
CA LEU A 89 6.10 11.20 5.64
C LEU A 89 4.93 12.03 6.15
N ASP A 90 3.76 11.91 5.54
CA ASP A 90 2.55 12.63 5.97
C ASP A 90 2.11 12.16 7.36
N GLN A 91 2.17 10.85 7.64
CA GLN A 91 1.87 10.30 8.96
C GLN A 91 2.88 10.79 10.02
N LEU A 92 4.17 10.82 9.71
CA LEU A 92 5.19 11.35 10.62
C LEU A 92 5.00 12.86 10.89
N ARG A 93 4.62 13.65 9.88
CA ARG A 93 4.31 15.08 10.05
C ARG A 93 3.07 15.27 10.92
N LYS A 94 2.03 14.44 10.75
CA LYS A 94 0.83 14.46 11.57
C LYS A 94 1.16 14.18 13.04
N ARG A 95 1.95 13.15 13.31
CA ARG A 95 2.41 12.81 14.67
C ARG A 95 3.21 13.94 15.31
N LYS A 96 4.11 14.56 14.54
CA LYS A 96 4.90 15.69 15.05
C LYS A 96 4.01 16.85 15.47
N ARG A 97 3.01 17.19 14.66
CA ARG A 97 2.04 18.27 15.00
C ARG A 97 1.25 17.93 16.25
N GLN A 98 0.65 16.74 16.33
CA GLN A 98 -0.10 16.29 17.51
C GLN A 98 0.74 16.33 18.79
N ARG A 99 2.02 15.99 18.70
CA ARG A 99 2.94 16.04 19.81
C ARG A 99 3.27 17.50 20.24
N THR A 100 3.35 18.42 19.31
CA THR A 100 3.58 19.84 19.57
C THR A 100 2.32 20.47 20.18
N GLU A 101 1.15 20.19 19.60
CA GLU A 101 -0.15 20.66 20.12
C GLU A 101 -0.41 20.14 21.54
N SER A 102 -0.10 18.89 21.84
CA SER A 102 -0.21 18.30 23.19
C SER A 102 0.74 18.91 24.24
N ILE A 103 1.83 19.53 23.80
CA ILE A 103 2.75 20.25 24.70
C ILE A 103 2.27 21.70 24.88
N GLU A 104 1.67 22.30 23.86
CA GLU A 104 1.14 23.67 23.87
C GLU A 104 -0.24 23.75 24.53
N GLU A 105 -1.03 22.66 24.55
CA GLU A 105 -2.30 22.58 25.31
C GLU A 105 -2.09 22.57 26.83
N MET A 106 -0.86 22.47 27.31
CA MET A 106 -0.53 22.80 28.71
C MET A 106 -0.35 24.31 28.94
N ASP A 107 -0.27 25.12 27.86
CA ASP A 107 -0.24 26.58 27.88
C ASP A 107 -1.12 27.14 26.73
N GLU A 108 -2.36 27.53 27.11
CA GLU A 108 -3.30 28.40 26.39
C GLU A 108 -4.00 27.90 25.10
N GLU A 109 -5.31 27.86 25.24
CA GLU A 109 -6.42 27.89 24.27
C GLU A 109 -6.21 28.89 23.12
N THR A 110 -6.02 28.43 21.85
CA THR A 110 -6.46 29.19 20.66
C THR A 110 -6.48 28.39 19.36
N GLY A 111 -7.67 28.22 18.79
CA GLY A 111 -8.10 28.23 17.38
C GLY A 111 -7.32 27.45 16.31
N GLY A 112 -7.78 26.25 15.96
CA GLY A 112 -7.30 25.48 14.81
C GLY A 112 -8.07 25.80 13.51
N VAL A 113 -7.35 25.98 12.40
CA VAL A 113 -7.92 26.04 11.04
C VAL A 113 -7.71 24.69 10.34
N GLU A 114 -8.82 24.00 10.13
CA GLU A 114 -8.91 22.73 9.41
C GLU A 114 -8.77 22.96 7.89
N ARG A 115 -7.69 22.43 7.29
CA ARG A 115 -7.55 22.41 5.83
C ARG A 115 -8.18 21.15 5.27
N GLN A 116 -9.37 21.28 4.73
CA GLN A 116 -10.04 20.23 3.97
C GLN A 116 -9.29 19.93 2.66
N MET A 117 -8.92 18.66 2.48
CA MET A 117 -8.47 18.15 1.19
C MET A 117 -9.68 17.88 0.28
N PRO A 118 -9.61 18.17 -1.03
CA PRO A 118 -10.72 17.90 -1.94
C PRO A 118 -11.01 16.40 -2.03
N ALA A 119 -12.28 16.05 -1.81
CA ALA A 119 -12.78 14.69 -1.92
C ALA A 119 -12.72 14.24 -3.39
N VAL A 120 -11.96 13.18 -3.67
CA VAL A 120 -12.02 12.48 -4.95
C VAL A 120 -13.25 11.60 -4.93
N THR A 121 -14.21 11.89 -5.81
CA THR A 121 -15.44 11.11 -5.96
C THR A 121 -15.09 9.75 -6.57
N VAL A 122 -15.12 8.71 -5.77
CA VAL A 122 -14.87 7.33 -6.19
C VAL A 122 -16.20 6.58 -6.17
N ASN A 123 -16.47 5.77 -7.21
CA ASN A 123 -17.67 4.94 -7.30
C ASN A 123 -17.72 3.95 -6.12
N PRO A 124 -18.75 3.98 -5.25
CA PRO A 124 -18.74 3.24 -3.97
C PRO A 124 -18.65 1.72 -4.12
N SER A 125 -19.25 1.15 -5.15
CA SER A 125 -19.30 -0.32 -5.33
C SER A 125 -17.93 -0.92 -5.58
N PHE A 126 -17.11 -0.26 -6.39
CA PHE A 126 -15.77 -0.70 -6.72
C PHE A 126 -14.80 -0.56 -5.55
N PHE A 127 -15.01 0.46 -4.73
CA PHE A 127 -14.21 0.70 -3.53
C PHE A 127 -14.44 -0.38 -2.47
N PHE A 128 -15.68 -0.87 -2.34
CA PHE A 128 -16.02 -1.96 -1.43
C PHE A 128 -15.36 -3.28 -1.86
N ASP A 129 -15.36 -3.62 -3.13
CA ASP A 129 -14.72 -4.85 -3.63
C ASP A 129 -13.20 -4.79 -3.45
N LEU A 130 -12.57 -3.67 -3.75
CA LEU A 130 -11.15 -3.45 -3.55
C LEU A 130 -10.79 -3.41 -2.05
N LEU A 131 -11.63 -2.80 -1.21
CA LEU A 131 -11.42 -2.74 0.23
C LEU A 131 -11.59 -4.12 0.87
N ILE A 132 -12.61 -4.88 0.48
CA ILE A 132 -12.84 -6.27 0.92
C ILE A 132 -11.67 -7.14 0.46
N PHE A 133 -11.22 -6.98 -0.77
CA PHE A 133 -10.06 -7.70 -1.29
C PHE A 133 -8.79 -7.40 -0.48
N ILE A 134 -8.50 -6.13 -0.24
CA ILE A 134 -7.31 -5.69 0.51
C ILE A 134 -7.42 -6.08 1.99
N THR A 135 -8.58 -5.92 2.62
CA THR A 135 -8.76 -6.22 4.05
C THR A 135 -8.94 -7.71 4.35
N CYS A 136 -9.60 -8.48 3.47
CA CYS A 136 -9.82 -9.91 3.72
C CYS A 136 -8.71 -10.81 3.18
N ARG A 137 -8.03 -10.41 2.11
CA ARG A 137 -7.05 -11.28 1.44
C ARG A 137 -5.59 -10.91 1.73
N ILE A 138 -5.28 -9.64 1.97
CA ILE A 138 -3.92 -9.23 2.34
C ILE A 138 -3.52 -9.66 3.76
N PRO A 139 -4.35 -9.59 4.82
CA PRO A 139 -3.98 -10.11 6.13
C PRO A 139 -3.65 -11.60 6.12
N PHE A 140 -4.38 -12.39 5.32
CA PHE A 140 -4.10 -13.83 5.16
C PHE A 140 -2.76 -14.10 4.44
N ILE A 141 -2.31 -13.16 3.63
CA ILE A 141 -1.03 -13.25 2.89
C ILE A 141 0.15 -12.81 3.77
N PHE A 142 -0.05 -11.87 4.72
CA PHE A 142 0.98 -11.46 5.68
C PHE A 142 1.12 -12.40 6.88
N HIS A 143 0.07 -13.14 7.23
CA HIS A 143 0.10 -14.24 8.21
C HIS A 143 0.20 -15.60 7.49
N GLY A 144 1.22 -15.79 6.68
CA GLY A 144 1.61 -17.12 6.23
C GLY A 144 1.90 -18.00 7.46
N PRO A 145 1.64 -19.33 7.40
CA PRO A 145 1.85 -20.21 8.55
C PRO A 145 3.32 -20.09 8.96
N ASN A 146 3.53 -19.56 10.15
CA ASN A 146 4.78 -19.68 10.86
C ASN A 146 5.00 -21.16 11.15
N ILE A 147 5.66 -21.87 10.21
CA ILE A 147 6.12 -23.23 10.45
C ILE A 147 7.30 -23.10 11.40
N ALA A 148 7.01 -22.88 12.67
CA ALA A 148 7.95 -23.21 13.71
C ALA A 148 8.11 -24.72 13.70
N ALA A 149 9.03 -25.22 12.90
CA ALA A 149 9.58 -26.55 13.05
C ALA A 149 10.36 -26.57 14.36
N GLY A 150 9.64 -26.78 15.44
CA GLY A 150 10.21 -27.27 16.66
C GLY A 150 10.56 -28.72 16.44
N GLY A 151 11.84 -28.98 16.16
CA GLY A 151 12.39 -30.31 16.33
C GLY A 151 12.41 -30.69 17.79
N LEU A 152 12.33 -31.94 18.08
CA LEU A 152 13.02 -32.67 19.13
C LEU A 152 12.31 -34.01 19.29
N LEU A 153 12.86 -35.04 18.79
CA LEU A 153 13.55 -36.15 19.51
C LEU A 153 13.98 -37.12 18.48
#